data_993cb3248edbba0600b0e6ecfaddb666
#
_entry.id   993cb3248edbba0600b0e6ecfaddb666
#
_cell.length_a   1.000
_cell.length_b   1.000
_cell.length_c   1.000
_cell.angle_alpha   90.00
_cell.angle_beta   90.00
_cell.angle_gamma   90.00
#
_symmetry.space_group_name_H-M   'P 1'
#
loop_
_entity.id
_entity.type
_entity.pdbx_description
1 polymer ?
#
loop_
_entity_poly.entity_id
_entity_poly.type
_entity_poly.pdbx_seq_one_letter_code
_entity_poly.pdbx_strand_id
1 'polypeptide(L)'
;MTNANTQLQSILGQFAGRPDVTPDQEAQLRTTILADSSLLQKLNQAAASGHLKGFEPGVGGSEPLTGSYDKASGIVTLPAFEPGSAPTTNLRGSLRLQEMSIRFANSSYVDANQQRQHVTQDMVTNLQSTINSSPTLAKEINRAVTTAIDSRDPKSPMLLENFAPLSGTVAGGTFNPATKTMSIPPGTVGQTQSRFNKFYANDLTFVLGHETQHAFNQTSMTSSYRQFDAAVTAIAKDNDPVNDYTLPIENLIKSAREDEAKAQISGWNALVDRVRQTNPAVDLNAMSRIGTSRVEDFVEVNPANPTQIQARPGITFSHDGSLPMTPQNISAQAAYYFDKPPKGTPGLSALQTTGIGFHGDSDYPNYYGAGAVSRAIAFDRAYAHPVSGVAPQMQLDMQRLRFEEELLEHNGITLPPGTTATPQIYWDTSTNPPTRGLLQHTQGTHQHISPIPDIDPRQPVHSPPERAEHPNNELLEKIRSGVRGLDQQAGKSWDESSDRLSASLLLMATEKGFTAKDDLKFAFNTPTEKLAGGEILHMWREGHHSPDPAAHRAHMTTQEALAVPADQRLAQMEVMQQTKAQEIMQAQQQGPCKHNQHKLGRCDYASDHESN
;
A
#
# COMPACT_ATOMS: atom_id res chain seq x y z
N MET A 1 -23.81 24.06 24.05
CA MET A 1 -23.15 24.57 22.83
C MET A 1 -21.68 24.77 23.15
N THR A 2 -20.77 24.29 22.32
CA THR A 2 -19.32 24.56 22.45
C THR A 2 -19.09 26.04 22.13
N ASN A 3 -18.45 26.77 23.01
CA ASN A 3 -18.10 28.17 22.78
C ASN A 3 -16.62 28.26 22.38
N ALA A 4 -16.23 29.35 21.73
CA ALA A 4 -14.81 29.65 21.51
C ALA A 4 -14.11 29.78 22.88
N ASN A 5 -12.99 29.10 23.06
CA ASN A 5 -12.17 29.22 24.27
C ASN A 5 -11.47 30.60 24.33
N THR A 6 -10.85 30.91 25.46
CA THR A 6 -10.21 32.22 25.68
C THR A 6 -9.16 32.55 24.62
N GLN A 7 -8.37 31.55 24.22
CA GLN A 7 -7.32 31.72 23.20
C GLN A 7 -7.91 32.02 21.83
N LEU A 8 -8.92 31.25 21.37
CA LEU A 8 -9.58 31.51 20.10
C LEU A 8 -10.36 32.84 20.11
N GLN A 9 -10.99 33.21 21.23
CA GLN A 9 -11.62 34.53 21.39
C GLN A 9 -10.61 35.67 21.26
N SER A 10 -9.41 35.53 21.85
CA SER A 10 -8.33 36.51 21.71
C SER A 10 -7.88 36.64 20.27
N ILE A 11 -7.70 35.51 19.55
CA ILE A 11 -7.33 35.49 18.14
C ILE A 11 -8.39 36.17 17.27
N LEU A 12 -9.66 35.90 17.48
CA LEU A 12 -10.76 36.54 16.76
C LEU A 12 -10.85 38.04 17.09
N GLY A 13 -10.56 38.44 18.33
CA GLY A 13 -10.47 39.86 18.73
C GLY A 13 -9.30 40.59 18.07
N GLN A 14 -8.14 39.93 17.95
CA GLN A 14 -6.99 40.50 17.21
C GLN A 14 -7.30 40.65 15.71
N PHE A 15 -7.99 39.71 15.10
CA PHE A 15 -8.45 39.83 13.72
C PHE A 15 -9.40 41.02 13.52
N ALA A 16 -10.39 41.18 14.40
CA ALA A 16 -11.35 42.28 14.40
C ALA A 16 -10.67 43.66 14.58
N GLY A 17 -9.57 43.75 15.34
CA GLY A 17 -8.80 44.98 15.57
C GLY A 17 -7.86 45.41 14.44
N ARG A 18 -7.74 44.61 13.38
CA ARG A 18 -6.86 44.94 12.23
C ARG A 18 -7.47 46.05 11.38
N PRO A 19 -6.64 47.02 10.90
CA PRO A 19 -7.13 48.13 10.09
C PRO A 19 -7.56 47.73 8.66
N ASP A 20 -7.12 46.56 8.20
CA ASP A 20 -7.43 45.97 6.89
C ASP A 20 -8.63 45.01 6.92
N VAL A 21 -9.34 44.90 8.05
CA VAL A 21 -10.52 44.03 8.24
C VAL A 21 -11.77 44.90 8.41
N THR A 22 -12.78 44.59 7.60
CA THR A 22 -14.10 45.25 7.73
C THR A 22 -14.98 44.54 8.77
N PRO A 23 -16.00 45.26 9.34
CA PRO A 23 -16.96 44.62 10.25
C PRO A 23 -17.69 43.42 9.65
N ASP A 24 -17.97 43.43 8.34
CA ASP A 24 -18.60 42.30 7.64
C ASP A 24 -17.66 41.05 7.58
N GLN A 25 -16.39 41.25 7.32
CA GLN A 25 -15.40 40.18 7.30
C GLN A 25 -15.20 39.56 8.69
N GLU A 26 -15.15 40.38 9.74
CA GLU A 26 -15.10 39.92 11.13
C GLU A 26 -16.35 39.10 11.46
N ALA A 27 -17.52 39.61 11.17
CA ALA A 27 -18.79 38.93 11.45
C ALA A 27 -18.91 37.62 10.64
N GLN A 28 -18.51 37.63 9.36
CA GLN A 28 -18.50 36.43 8.50
C GLN A 28 -17.56 35.35 9.05
N LEU A 29 -16.34 35.69 9.44
CA LEU A 29 -15.39 34.74 10.03
C LEU A 29 -15.95 34.17 11.33
N ARG A 30 -16.39 35.01 12.26
CA ARG A 30 -16.92 34.62 13.56
C ARG A 30 -18.14 33.72 13.44
N THR A 31 -19.11 34.12 12.63
CA THR A 31 -20.35 33.37 12.45
C THR A 31 -20.09 32.03 11.75
N THR A 32 -19.17 31.98 10.78
CA THR A 32 -18.78 30.72 10.10
C THR A 32 -18.17 29.73 11.10
N ILE A 33 -17.26 30.17 11.96
CA ILE A 33 -16.64 29.30 12.97
C ILE A 33 -17.68 28.82 14.00
N LEU A 34 -18.52 29.70 14.50
CA LEU A 34 -19.51 29.36 15.53
C LEU A 34 -20.65 28.47 15.01
N ALA A 35 -20.98 28.56 13.72
CA ALA A 35 -22.02 27.72 13.11
C ALA A 35 -21.57 26.26 12.88
N ASP A 36 -20.27 25.99 12.91
CA ASP A 36 -19.69 24.64 12.66
C ASP A 36 -19.06 24.11 13.95
N SER A 37 -19.81 23.31 14.71
CA SER A 37 -19.38 22.81 16.03
C SER A 37 -18.11 21.94 15.97
N SER A 38 -17.92 21.17 14.90
CA SER A 38 -16.73 20.33 14.70
C SER A 38 -15.50 21.19 14.40
N LEU A 39 -15.63 22.15 13.50
CA LEU A 39 -14.58 23.13 13.19
C LEU A 39 -14.20 23.95 14.42
N LEU A 40 -15.20 24.47 15.15
CA LEU A 40 -14.99 25.24 16.37
C LEU A 40 -14.20 24.45 17.42
N GLN A 41 -14.54 23.16 17.63
CA GLN A 41 -13.81 22.31 18.56
C GLN A 41 -12.34 22.13 18.15
N LYS A 42 -12.08 21.86 16.87
CA LYS A 42 -10.74 21.65 16.33
C LYS A 42 -9.91 22.96 16.38
N LEU A 43 -10.49 24.11 16.05
CA LEU A 43 -9.82 25.42 16.15
C LEU A 43 -9.56 25.82 17.62
N ASN A 44 -10.46 25.52 18.56
CA ASN A 44 -10.22 25.69 20.00
C ASN A 44 -8.99 24.87 20.44
N GLN A 45 -8.84 23.63 19.96
CA GLN A 45 -7.68 22.80 20.28
C GLN A 45 -6.40 23.38 19.66
N ALA A 46 -6.44 23.81 18.41
CA ALA A 46 -5.30 24.43 17.73
C ALA A 46 -4.85 25.75 18.41
N ALA A 47 -5.80 26.57 18.85
CA ALA A 47 -5.51 27.79 19.61
C ALA A 47 -4.93 27.48 21.00
N ALA A 48 -5.52 26.53 21.73
CA ALA A 48 -5.05 26.13 23.06
C ALA A 48 -3.63 25.52 23.05
N SER A 49 -3.28 24.79 21.97
CA SER A 49 -1.93 24.22 21.79
C SER A 49 -0.91 25.23 21.26
N GLY A 50 -1.32 26.46 20.93
CA GLY A 50 -0.45 27.50 20.36
C GLY A 50 -0.07 27.28 18.89
N HIS A 51 -0.71 26.33 18.21
CA HIS A 51 -0.49 26.08 16.78
C HIS A 51 -1.24 27.08 15.90
N LEU A 52 -2.41 27.57 16.34
CA LEU A 52 -3.12 28.70 15.74
C LEU A 52 -2.90 29.92 16.61
N LYS A 53 -2.32 30.98 16.02
CA LYS A 53 -2.00 32.23 16.73
C LYS A 53 -2.70 33.46 16.13
N GLY A 54 -3.21 33.36 14.91
CA GLY A 54 -3.87 34.48 14.27
C GLY A 54 -4.57 34.12 12.97
N PHE A 55 -5.44 35.04 12.55
CA PHE A 55 -6.00 35.11 11.20
C PHE A 55 -5.60 36.43 10.56
N GLU A 56 -5.41 36.41 9.25
CA GLU A 56 -5.24 37.62 8.44
C GLU A 56 -6.02 37.49 7.13
N PRO A 57 -6.58 38.58 6.59
CA PRO A 57 -7.19 38.57 5.27
C PRO A 57 -6.12 38.37 4.20
N GLY A 58 -6.47 37.75 3.10
CA GLY A 58 -5.63 37.75 1.91
C GLY A 58 -5.50 39.16 1.32
N VAL A 59 -4.38 39.45 0.68
CA VAL A 59 -4.10 40.76 0.09
C VAL A 59 -4.66 40.85 -1.33
N GLY A 60 -5.49 41.85 -1.62
CA GLY A 60 -6.30 42.04 -2.81
C GLY A 60 -5.66 41.64 -4.14
N GLY A 61 -6.25 40.64 -4.81
CA GLY A 61 -5.87 40.10 -6.12
C GLY A 61 -4.82 38.99 -6.11
N SER A 62 -4.29 38.63 -4.93
CA SER A 62 -3.34 37.51 -4.75
C SER A 62 -3.71 36.61 -3.59
N GLU A 63 -4.97 36.63 -3.17
CA GLU A 63 -5.46 35.79 -2.11
C GLU A 63 -5.38 34.30 -2.50
N PRO A 64 -4.93 33.40 -1.59
CA PRO A 64 -4.97 31.99 -1.85
C PRO A 64 -6.42 31.50 -1.96
N LEU A 65 -6.72 30.65 -2.94
CA LEU A 65 -8.09 30.17 -3.23
C LEU A 65 -8.78 29.51 -2.02
N THR A 66 -8.00 28.84 -1.19
CA THR A 66 -8.48 28.11 0.00
C THR A 66 -7.82 28.59 1.29
N GLY A 67 -7.15 29.73 1.27
CA GLY A 67 -6.30 30.18 2.36
C GLY A 67 -4.96 29.46 2.42
N SER A 68 -4.14 29.84 3.41
CA SER A 68 -2.86 29.19 3.71
C SER A 68 -2.53 29.27 5.20
N TYR A 69 -1.82 28.29 5.72
CA TYR A 69 -1.30 28.26 7.08
C TYR A 69 0.23 28.31 7.07
N ASP A 70 0.78 29.23 7.81
CA ASP A 70 2.23 29.29 8.06
C ASP A 70 2.56 28.65 9.41
N LYS A 71 3.30 27.56 9.39
CA LYS A 71 3.66 26.79 10.61
C LYS A 71 4.58 27.61 11.54
N ALA A 72 5.44 28.46 11.00
CA ALA A 72 6.42 29.20 11.80
C ALA A 72 5.76 30.32 12.61
N SER A 73 4.87 31.09 11.99
CA SER A 73 4.12 32.15 12.66
C SER A 73 2.87 31.65 13.40
N GLY A 74 2.27 30.53 12.94
CA GLY A 74 0.99 30.04 13.42
C GLY A 74 -0.22 30.81 12.87
N ILE A 75 -0.03 31.55 11.78
CA ILE A 75 -1.06 32.42 11.19
C ILE A 75 -1.74 31.71 10.03
N VAL A 76 -3.05 31.89 9.94
CA VAL A 76 -3.87 31.48 8.79
C VAL A 76 -4.22 32.72 7.97
N THR A 77 -3.73 32.78 6.72
CA THR A 77 -4.18 33.73 5.72
C THR A 77 -5.47 33.20 5.10
N LEU A 78 -6.52 34.02 5.15
CA LEU A 78 -7.86 33.63 4.68
C LEU A 78 -8.00 33.87 3.16
N PRO A 79 -8.91 33.13 2.47
CA PRO A 79 -9.25 33.43 1.09
C PRO A 79 -10.00 34.78 0.99
N ALA A 80 -10.28 35.22 -0.24
CA ALA A 80 -11.17 36.33 -0.46
C ALA A 80 -12.53 36.13 0.21
N PHE A 81 -12.99 37.15 0.93
CA PHE A 81 -14.31 37.15 1.54
C PHE A 81 -15.41 37.38 0.50
N GLU A 82 -16.51 36.69 0.64
CA GLU A 82 -17.71 36.95 -0.12
C GLU A 82 -18.44 38.19 0.46
N PRO A 83 -19.24 38.93 -0.35
CA PRO A 83 -19.98 40.09 0.17
C PRO A 83 -20.95 39.69 1.30
N GLY A 84 -20.99 40.55 2.35
CA GLY A 84 -21.89 40.41 3.50
C GLY A 84 -21.28 39.70 4.69
N SER A 85 -22.05 39.60 5.76
CA SER A 85 -21.63 39.08 7.09
C SER A 85 -22.08 37.62 7.36
N ALA A 86 -22.83 37.00 6.45
CA ALA A 86 -23.36 35.66 6.63
C ALA A 86 -22.27 34.58 6.43
N PRO A 87 -22.36 33.44 7.11
CA PRO A 87 -21.49 32.29 6.85
C PRO A 87 -21.58 31.86 5.38
N THR A 88 -20.42 31.59 4.76
CA THR A 88 -20.36 31.06 3.39
C THR A 88 -19.78 29.65 3.36
N THR A 89 -20.17 28.86 2.36
CA THR A 89 -19.63 27.51 2.18
C THR A 89 -18.15 27.57 1.83
N ASN A 90 -17.74 28.59 1.05
CA ASN A 90 -16.36 28.75 0.65
C ASN A 90 -15.45 29.03 1.86
N LEU A 91 -15.79 30.02 2.71
CA LEU A 91 -15.01 30.33 3.90
C LEU A 91 -15.00 29.17 4.90
N ARG A 92 -16.14 28.47 5.08
CA ARG A 92 -16.22 27.29 5.93
C ARG A 92 -15.29 26.18 5.45
N GLY A 93 -15.28 25.88 4.15
CA GLY A 93 -14.41 24.87 3.59
C GLY A 93 -12.93 25.25 3.72
N SER A 94 -12.61 26.52 3.45
CA SER A 94 -11.25 27.03 3.62
C SER A 94 -10.77 26.92 5.07
N LEU A 95 -11.60 27.28 6.06
CA LEU A 95 -11.26 27.14 7.47
C LEU A 95 -11.06 25.68 7.89
N ARG A 96 -11.90 24.76 7.39
CA ARG A 96 -11.71 23.32 7.61
C ARG A 96 -10.42 22.82 7.00
N LEU A 97 -10.10 23.26 5.78
CA LEU A 97 -8.86 22.89 5.10
C LEU A 97 -7.62 23.43 5.83
N GLN A 98 -7.68 24.69 6.33
CA GLN A 98 -6.57 25.25 7.10
C GLN A 98 -6.41 24.58 8.46
N GLU A 99 -7.51 24.17 9.12
CA GLU A 99 -7.45 23.37 10.34
C GLU A 99 -6.77 22.00 10.07
N MET A 100 -7.10 21.34 8.94
CA MET A 100 -6.41 20.11 8.52
C MET A 100 -4.93 20.36 8.25
N SER A 101 -4.57 21.49 7.62
CA SER A 101 -3.19 21.91 7.38
C SER A 101 -2.42 22.14 8.69
N ILE A 102 -3.04 22.73 9.71
CA ILE A 102 -2.47 22.88 11.06
C ILE A 102 -2.14 21.51 11.67
N ARG A 103 -3.08 20.57 11.60
CA ARG A 103 -2.84 19.20 12.12
C ARG A 103 -1.75 18.48 11.35
N PHE A 104 -1.77 18.54 10.00
CA PHE A 104 -0.72 18.00 9.15
C PHE A 104 0.64 18.58 9.51
N ALA A 105 0.76 19.90 9.62
CA ALA A 105 1.99 20.61 9.98
C ALA A 105 2.60 20.13 11.32
N ASN A 106 1.77 19.73 12.27
CA ASN A 106 2.17 19.29 13.61
C ASN A 106 2.21 17.76 13.77
N SER A 107 2.10 17.02 12.68
CA SER A 107 2.19 15.57 12.66
C SER A 107 3.63 15.07 12.47
N SER A 108 3.80 13.75 12.63
CA SER A 108 5.06 13.04 12.40
C SER A 108 4.80 11.75 11.62
N TYR A 109 5.84 11.25 10.98
CA TYR A 109 5.83 9.99 10.23
C TYR A 109 7.11 9.20 10.50
N VAL A 110 7.10 7.92 10.10
CA VAL A 110 8.29 7.07 10.12
C VAL A 110 8.83 7.01 8.70
N ASP A 111 10.10 7.36 8.52
CA ASP A 111 10.77 7.32 7.22
C ASP A 111 11.21 5.89 6.84
N ALA A 112 11.81 5.74 5.66
CA ALA A 112 12.30 4.44 5.17
C ALA A 112 13.40 3.83 6.06
N ASN A 113 14.09 4.65 6.88
CA ASN A 113 15.11 4.20 7.82
C ASN A 113 14.54 3.90 9.21
N GLN A 114 13.22 3.79 9.35
CA GLN A 114 12.50 3.59 10.62
C GLN A 114 12.70 4.74 11.64
N GLN A 115 13.09 5.93 11.16
CA GLN A 115 13.29 7.09 12.02
C GLN A 115 12.04 7.98 12.03
N ARG A 116 11.70 8.50 13.21
CA ARG A 116 10.59 9.43 13.35
C ARG A 116 11.00 10.81 12.86
N GLN A 117 10.27 11.30 11.86
CA GLN A 117 10.42 12.61 11.26
C GLN A 117 9.19 13.48 11.52
N HIS A 118 9.36 14.80 11.46
CA HIS A 118 8.26 15.75 11.57
C HIS A 118 7.98 16.40 10.22
N VAL A 119 6.71 16.74 9.99
CA VAL A 119 6.33 17.54 8.82
C VAL A 119 6.99 18.91 8.92
N THR A 120 7.69 19.31 7.85
CA THR A 120 8.42 20.57 7.76
C THR A 120 7.54 21.71 7.24
N GLN A 121 8.00 22.97 7.38
CA GLN A 121 7.33 24.13 6.76
C GLN A 121 7.23 23.97 5.24
N ASP A 122 8.29 23.50 4.57
CA ASP A 122 8.29 23.29 3.11
C ASP A 122 7.21 22.30 2.67
N MET A 123 7.01 21.20 3.42
CA MET A 123 5.94 20.24 3.14
C MET A 123 4.56 20.90 3.19
N VAL A 124 4.32 21.73 4.18
CA VAL A 124 3.05 22.48 4.33
C VAL A 124 2.87 23.46 3.18
N THR A 125 3.92 24.23 2.88
CA THR A 125 3.90 25.21 1.80
C THR A 125 3.68 24.55 0.44
N ASN A 126 4.36 23.45 0.14
CA ASN A 126 4.21 22.70 -1.11
C ASN A 126 2.80 22.14 -1.27
N LEU A 127 2.23 21.55 -0.21
CA LEU A 127 0.86 21.06 -0.23
C LEU A 127 -0.15 22.18 -0.53
N GLN A 128 -0.09 23.27 0.23
CA GLN A 128 -1.03 24.39 0.09
C GLN A 128 -0.88 25.14 -1.24
N SER A 129 0.36 25.38 -1.69
CA SER A 129 0.61 26.01 -2.99
C SER A 129 0.11 25.14 -4.15
N THR A 130 0.21 23.81 -4.02
CA THR A 130 -0.34 22.88 -5.01
C THR A 130 -1.85 23.01 -5.09
N ILE A 131 -2.56 23.00 -3.95
CA ILE A 131 -4.02 23.14 -3.91
C ILE A 131 -4.44 24.49 -4.49
N ASN A 132 -3.79 25.57 -4.04
CA ASN A 132 -4.15 26.95 -4.44
C ASN A 132 -3.78 27.29 -5.91
N SER A 133 -2.98 26.48 -6.58
CA SER A 133 -2.60 26.70 -7.99
C SER A 133 -3.49 25.99 -9.02
N SER A 134 -4.48 25.22 -8.57
CA SER A 134 -5.52 24.62 -9.42
C SER A 134 -6.91 24.97 -8.88
N PRO A 135 -7.64 25.90 -9.51
CA PRO A 135 -9.01 26.24 -9.12
C PRO A 135 -9.94 25.03 -9.05
N THR A 136 -9.81 24.09 -9.97
CA THR A 136 -10.57 22.82 -9.95
C THR A 136 -10.24 22.00 -8.71
N LEU A 137 -8.95 21.79 -8.38
CA LEU A 137 -8.56 21.05 -7.19
C LEU A 137 -9.01 21.77 -5.91
N ALA A 138 -8.80 23.07 -5.81
CA ALA A 138 -9.22 23.88 -4.67
C ALA A 138 -10.74 23.76 -4.43
N LYS A 139 -11.54 23.84 -5.49
CA LYS A 139 -12.99 23.70 -5.46
C LYS A 139 -13.41 22.30 -5.01
N GLU A 140 -12.81 21.24 -5.57
CA GLU A 140 -13.18 19.86 -5.23
C GLU A 140 -12.78 19.50 -3.80
N ILE A 141 -11.60 19.88 -3.34
CA ILE A 141 -11.20 19.69 -1.94
C ILE A 141 -12.13 20.47 -0.99
N ASN A 142 -12.43 21.75 -1.32
CA ASN A 142 -13.36 22.57 -0.52
C ASN A 142 -14.74 21.87 -0.43
N ARG A 143 -15.23 21.32 -1.53
CA ARG A 143 -16.46 20.54 -1.58
C ARG A 143 -16.36 19.27 -0.72
N ALA A 144 -15.25 18.53 -0.78
CA ALA A 144 -15.06 17.31 -0.01
C ALA A 144 -15.05 17.55 1.52
N VAL A 145 -14.45 18.67 1.97
CA VAL A 145 -14.40 19.02 3.40
C VAL A 145 -15.69 19.67 3.92
N THR A 146 -16.64 20.00 3.04
CA THR A 146 -17.94 20.61 3.39
C THR A 146 -19.15 19.72 3.12
N THR A 147 -18.97 18.62 2.42
CA THR A 147 -20.05 17.65 2.13
C THR A 147 -20.06 16.54 3.17
N ALA A 148 -21.17 16.42 3.92
CA ALA A 148 -21.37 15.34 4.85
C ALA A 148 -21.66 14.02 4.12
N ILE A 149 -21.22 12.88 4.69
CA ILE A 149 -21.50 11.55 4.16
C ILE A 149 -23.00 11.24 4.20
N ASP A 150 -23.65 11.56 5.31
CA ASP A 150 -25.12 11.55 5.42
C ASP A 150 -25.59 12.98 5.75
N SER A 151 -26.21 13.63 4.77
CA SER A 151 -26.72 14.99 4.93
C SER A 151 -27.89 15.12 5.93
N ARG A 152 -28.49 14.01 6.34
CA ARG A 152 -29.60 13.96 7.32
C ARG A 152 -29.09 13.88 8.76
N ASP A 153 -27.83 13.48 8.97
CA ASP A 153 -27.20 13.43 10.27
C ASP A 153 -26.28 14.65 10.47
N PRO A 154 -26.64 15.59 11.36
CA PRO A 154 -25.81 16.77 11.65
C PRO A 154 -24.44 16.43 12.24
N LYS A 155 -24.25 15.19 12.73
CA LYS A 155 -22.98 14.69 13.27
C LYS A 155 -22.20 13.85 12.27
N SER A 156 -22.73 13.67 11.07
CA SER A 156 -22.06 12.91 10.02
C SER A 156 -20.70 13.53 9.70
N PRO A 157 -19.64 12.73 9.58
CA PRO A 157 -18.34 13.23 9.14
C PRO A 157 -18.43 13.75 7.70
N MET A 158 -17.53 14.65 7.35
CA MET A 158 -17.36 15.09 5.96
C MET A 158 -16.68 14.00 5.13
N LEU A 159 -16.79 14.12 3.82
CA LEU A 159 -16.13 13.20 2.89
C LEU A 159 -14.62 13.15 3.08
N LEU A 160 -14.00 14.28 3.42
CA LEU A 160 -12.58 14.42 3.76
C LEU A 160 -12.45 15.19 5.08
N GLU A 161 -11.70 14.65 6.04
CA GLU A 161 -11.54 15.20 7.39
C GLU A 161 -10.07 15.46 7.78
N ASN A 162 -9.11 14.78 7.13
CA ASN A 162 -7.71 14.82 7.53
C ASN A 162 -6.74 14.80 6.36
N PHE A 163 -5.60 15.46 6.55
CA PHE A 163 -4.35 15.16 5.88
C PHE A 163 -3.38 14.46 6.83
N ALA A 164 -2.64 13.49 6.34
CA ALA A 164 -1.59 12.82 7.09
C ALA A 164 -0.36 12.57 6.21
N PRO A 165 0.85 12.54 6.78
CA PRO A 165 2.00 12.04 6.05
C PRO A 165 1.89 10.53 5.91
N LEU A 166 2.15 10.01 4.70
CA LEU A 166 2.17 8.58 4.42
C LEU A 166 3.50 7.98 4.89
N SER A 167 3.45 6.91 5.69
CA SER A 167 4.64 6.23 6.20
C SER A 167 4.94 4.98 5.38
N GLY A 168 6.22 4.77 5.05
CA GLY A 168 6.77 3.46 4.65
C GLY A 168 6.27 2.85 3.34
N THR A 169 5.66 3.60 2.41
CA THR A 169 5.15 3.05 1.15
C THR A 169 5.69 3.78 -0.08
N VAL A 170 5.62 3.10 -1.23
CA VAL A 170 5.93 3.66 -2.56
C VAL A 170 4.70 4.27 -3.26
N ALA A 171 3.53 4.29 -2.60
CA ALA A 171 2.31 4.87 -3.16
C ALA A 171 2.45 6.38 -3.36
N GLY A 172 1.86 6.89 -4.44
CA GLY A 172 1.86 8.31 -4.76
C GLY A 172 0.96 9.16 -3.85
N GLY A 173 -0.01 8.53 -3.19
CA GLY A 173 -0.97 9.06 -2.23
C GLY A 173 -1.95 7.94 -1.87
N THR A 174 -2.76 8.12 -0.84
CA THR A 174 -3.86 7.18 -0.51
C THR A 174 -4.99 7.91 0.18
N PHE A 175 -6.23 7.48 -0.05
CA PHE A 175 -7.39 7.89 0.72
C PHE A 175 -7.92 6.73 1.57
N ASN A 176 -8.04 6.95 2.88
CA ASN A 176 -8.61 5.97 3.81
C ASN A 176 -10.08 6.33 4.12
N PRO A 177 -11.06 5.56 3.61
CA PRO A 177 -12.48 5.86 3.81
C PRO A 177 -12.96 5.64 5.25
N ALA A 178 -12.27 4.87 6.08
CA ALA A 178 -12.66 4.67 7.47
C ALA A 178 -12.33 5.90 8.34
N THR A 179 -11.15 6.50 8.13
CA THR A 179 -10.68 7.67 8.88
C THR A 179 -10.90 9.00 8.16
N LYS A 180 -11.41 8.98 6.90
CA LYS A 180 -11.57 10.16 6.03
C LYS A 180 -10.26 10.92 5.84
N THR A 181 -9.17 10.19 5.72
CA THR A 181 -7.82 10.73 5.70
C THR A 181 -7.19 10.57 4.33
N MET A 182 -6.72 11.65 3.75
CA MET A 182 -5.84 11.65 2.61
C MET A 182 -4.39 11.63 3.12
N SER A 183 -3.65 10.58 2.79
CA SER A 183 -2.24 10.43 3.16
C SER A 183 -1.34 10.80 1.98
N ILE A 184 -0.33 11.62 2.24
CA ILE A 184 0.53 12.27 1.23
C ILE A 184 1.97 11.84 1.49
N PRO A 185 2.72 11.35 0.46
CA PRO A 185 4.09 10.92 0.64
C PRO A 185 5.00 12.08 1.06
N PRO A 186 5.70 11.99 2.22
CA PRO A 186 6.61 13.03 2.68
C PRO A 186 7.74 13.31 1.69
N GLY A 187 8.23 12.28 1.00
CA GLY A 187 9.25 12.41 -0.03
C GLY A 187 8.82 13.29 -1.21
N THR A 188 7.54 13.28 -1.57
CA THR A 188 7.00 14.13 -2.64
C THR A 188 6.82 15.57 -2.19
N VAL A 189 6.13 15.80 -1.06
CA VAL A 189 5.86 17.16 -0.57
C VAL A 189 7.07 17.83 0.08
N GLY A 190 8.04 17.05 0.57
CA GLY A 190 9.27 17.53 1.20
C GLY A 190 10.38 17.92 0.22
N GLN A 191 10.18 17.73 -1.08
CA GLN A 191 11.15 18.15 -2.10
C GLN A 191 11.27 19.67 -2.14
N THR A 192 12.50 20.11 -2.35
CA THR A 192 12.83 21.55 -2.44
C THR A 192 12.96 21.97 -3.91
N GLN A 193 13.13 23.28 -4.16
CA GLN A 193 13.45 23.77 -5.51
C GLN A 193 14.94 23.61 -5.88
N SER A 194 15.68 22.76 -5.14
CA SER A 194 17.09 22.51 -5.45
C SER A 194 17.24 21.66 -6.72
N ARG A 195 18.41 21.80 -7.38
CA ARG A 195 18.74 21.04 -8.59
C ARG A 195 18.65 19.52 -8.41
N PHE A 196 18.88 19.01 -7.20
CA PHE A 196 18.94 17.59 -6.89
C PHE A 196 17.68 17.02 -6.24
N ASN A 197 16.75 17.89 -5.82
CA ASN A 197 15.53 17.47 -5.14
C ASN A 197 14.39 18.43 -5.51
N LYS A 198 14.04 18.45 -6.80
CA LYS A 198 13.04 19.38 -7.32
C LYS A 198 11.63 18.93 -6.98
N PHE A 199 10.85 19.84 -6.42
CA PHE A 199 9.43 19.62 -6.19
C PHE A 199 8.63 19.65 -7.50
N TYR A 200 7.88 18.59 -7.76
CA TYR A 200 7.04 18.43 -8.94
C TYR A 200 5.57 18.65 -8.60
N ALA A 201 5.18 19.92 -8.58
CA ALA A 201 3.81 20.31 -8.24
C ALA A 201 2.74 19.72 -9.19
N ASN A 202 3.07 19.45 -10.46
CA ASN A 202 2.15 18.84 -11.41
C ASN A 202 1.79 17.41 -10.99
N ASP A 203 2.78 16.61 -10.55
CA ASP A 203 2.51 15.26 -10.08
C ASP A 203 1.65 15.26 -8.82
N LEU A 204 2.00 16.11 -7.84
CA LEU A 204 1.20 16.25 -6.62
C LEU A 204 -0.22 16.76 -6.91
N THR A 205 -0.40 17.69 -7.87
CA THR A 205 -1.74 18.16 -8.28
C THR A 205 -2.61 17.01 -8.77
N PHE A 206 -2.03 16.15 -9.62
CA PHE A 206 -2.73 14.96 -10.10
C PHE A 206 -3.11 14.03 -8.95
N VAL A 207 -2.16 13.71 -8.07
CA VAL A 207 -2.40 12.84 -6.90
C VAL A 207 -3.51 13.39 -6.01
N LEU A 208 -3.45 14.67 -5.64
CA LEU A 208 -4.48 15.26 -4.78
C LEU A 208 -5.87 15.23 -5.43
N GLY A 209 -5.95 15.47 -6.75
CA GLY A 209 -7.22 15.33 -7.49
C GLY A 209 -7.74 13.88 -7.50
N HIS A 210 -6.86 12.91 -7.69
CA HIS A 210 -7.15 11.48 -7.66
C HIS A 210 -7.69 11.05 -6.28
N GLU A 211 -6.96 11.34 -5.21
CA GLU A 211 -7.35 10.96 -3.85
C GLU A 211 -8.63 11.69 -3.37
N THR A 212 -8.84 12.92 -3.83
CA THR A 212 -10.10 13.65 -3.55
C THR A 212 -11.30 12.96 -4.18
N GLN A 213 -11.14 12.36 -5.37
CA GLN A 213 -12.24 11.63 -6.02
C GLN A 213 -12.59 10.34 -5.26
N HIS A 214 -11.61 9.63 -4.70
CA HIS A 214 -11.90 8.49 -3.81
C HIS A 214 -12.76 8.91 -2.61
N ALA A 215 -12.55 10.12 -2.07
CA ALA A 215 -13.42 10.65 -1.02
C ALA A 215 -14.88 10.81 -1.49
N PHE A 216 -15.12 11.22 -2.74
CA PHE A 216 -16.47 11.27 -3.31
C PHE A 216 -17.05 9.88 -3.61
N ASN A 217 -16.23 8.94 -4.02
CA ASN A 217 -16.65 7.60 -4.43
C ASN A 217 -16.92 6.66 -3.22
N GLN A 218 -16.46 7.01 -2.01
CA GLN A 218 -16.48 6.12 -0.83
C GLN A 218 -17.86 5.55 -0.49
N THR A 219 -18.93 6.31 -0.71
CA THR A 219 -20.30 5.83 -0.44
C THR A 219 -20.70 4.74 -1.43
N SER A 220 -20.37 4.92 -2.73
CA SER A 220 -20.59 3.91 -3.76
C SER A 220 -19.79 2.64 -3.48
N MET A 221 -18.50 2.78 -3.16
CA MET A 221 -17.64 1.64 -2.81
C MET A 221 -18.13 0.91 -1.57
N THR A 222 -18.58 1.62 -0.54
CA THR A 222 -19.20 1.01 0.64
C THR A 222 -20.45 0.21 0.27
N SER A 223 -21.27 0.71 -0.65
CA SER A 223 -22.43 -0.02 -1.17
C SER A 223 -22.02 -1.29 -1.93
N SER A 224 -20.98 -1.21 -2.76
CA SER A 224 -20.45 -2.37 -3.50
C SER A 224 -19.93 -3.45 -2.56
N TYR A 225 -19.21 -3.10 -1.51
CA TYR A 225 -18.79 -4.06 -0.48
C TYR A 225 -19.97 -4.71 0.26
N ARG A 226 -21.02 -3.96 0.60
CA ARG A 226 -22.23 -4.54 1.22
C ARG A 226 -22.97 -5.51 0.29
N GLN A 227 -23.04 -5.19 -1.01
CA GLN A 227 -23.63 -6.08 -2.01
C GLN A 227 -22.79 -7.35 -2.17
N PHE A 228 -21.48 -7.21 -2.21
CA PHE A 228 -20.55 -8.32 -2.23
C PHE A 228 -20.73 -9.23 -0.99
N ASP A 229 -20.75 -8.67 0.22
CA ASP A 229 -20.97 -9.42 1.45
C ASP A 229 -22.29 -10.20 1.46
N ALA A 230 -23.35 -9.56 0.98
CA ALA A 230 -24.65 -10.20 0.88
C ALA A 230 -24.64 -11.36 -0.12
N ALA A 231 -23.99 -11.19 -1.28
CA ALA A 231 -23.91 -12.22 -2.32
C ALA A 231 -23.05 -13.41 -1.86
N VAL A 232 -21.85 -13.17 -1.28
CA VAL A 232 -21.01 -14.28 -0.80
C VAL A 232 -21.63 -15.00 0.39
N THR A 233 -22.37 -14.28 1.25
CA THR A 233 -23.12 -14.90 2.36
C THR A 233 -24.27 -15.78 1.84
N ALA A 234 -24.97 -15.33 0.80
CA ALA A 234 -26.06 -16.12 0.18
C ALA A 234 -25.53 -17.43 -0.40
N ILE A 235 -24.43 -17.36 -1.17
CA ILE A 235 -23.77 -18.55 -1.74
C ILE A 235 -23.30 -19.49 -0.62
N ALA A 236 -22.61 -18.99 0.40
CA ALA A 236 -22.11 -19.83 1.50
C ALA A 236 -23.22 -20.55 2.29
N LYS A 237 -24.48 -20.07 2.23
CA LYS A 237 -25.62 -20.60 3.00
C LYS A 237 -26.65 -21.37 2.18
N ASP A 238 -26.49 -21.50 0.87
CA ASP A 238 -27.54 -22.05 -0.01
C ASP A 238 -27.65 -23.57 0.03
N ASN A 239 -26.72 -24.26 0.73
CA ASN A 239 -26.60 -25.72 0.81
C ASN A 239 -26.33 -26.38 -0.57
N ASP A 240 -25.74 -25.64 -1.51
CA ASP A 240 -25.21 -26.22 -2.74
C ASP A 240 -23.87 -26.91 -2.45
N PRO A 241 -23.55 -28.06 -3.09
CA PRO A 241 -22.23 -28.67 -2.98
C PRO A 241 -21.11 -27.86 -3.64
N VAL A 242 -21.45 -26.77 -4.33
CA VAL A 242 -20.53 -25.90 -5.05
C VAL A 242 -20.79 -24.43 -4.67
N ASN A 243 -19.77 -23.75 -4.16
CA ASN A 243 -19.78 -22.33 -3.84
C ASN A 243 -18.96 -21.55 -4.89
N ASP A 244 -19.60 -21.06 -5.95
CA ASP A 244 -18.95 -20.25 -6.99
C ASP A 244 -18.97 -18.77 -6.62
N TYR A 245 -17.81 -18.21 -6.28
CA TYR A 245 -17.64 -16.80 -5.91
C TYR A 245 -17.20 -15.90 -7.05
N THR A 246 -17.08 -16.41 -8.28
CA THR A 246 -16.62 -15.66 -9.46
C THR A 246 -17.41 -14.38 -9.66
N LEU A 247 -18.75 -14.48 -9.76
CA LEU A 247 -19.59 -13.31 -10.07
C LEU A 247 -19.60 -12.22 -8.99
N PRO A 248 -19.72 -12.53 -7.68
CA PRO A 248 -19.59 -11.53 -6.64
C PRO A 248 -18.25 -10.79 -6.67
N ILE A 249 -17.15 -11.53 -6.86
CA ILE A 249 -15.79 -10.96 -6.94
C ILE A 249 -15.66 -10.06 -8.17
N GLU A 250 -16.09 -10.53 -9.35
CA GLU A 250 -16.08 -9.74 -10.59
C GLU A 250 -16.82 -8.39 -10.43
N ASN A 251 -18.01 -8.41 -9.80
CA ASN A 251 -18.78 -7.19 -9.56
C ASN A 251 -18.05 -6.21 -8.63
N LEU A 252 -17.37 -6.70 -7.59
CA LEU A 252 -16.57 -5.85 -6.70
C LEU A 252 -15.36 -5.27 -7.43
N ILE A 253 -14.62 -6.07 -8.20
CA ILE A 253 -13.49 -5.62 -9.03
C ILE A 253 -13.94 -4.58 -10.05
N LYS A 254 -15.11 -4.77 -10.70
CA LYS A 254 -15.68 -3.80 -11.61
C LYS A 254 -15.97 -2.46 -10.92
N SER A 255 -16.46 -2.49 -9.68
CA SER A 255 -16.68 -1.27 -8.90
C SER A 255 -15.37 -0.56 -8.56
N ALA A 256 -14.32 -1.30 -8.18
CA ALA A 256 -12.99 -0.76 -7.97
C ALA A 256 -12.39 -0.18 -9.26
N ARG A 257 -12.59 -0.84 -10.39
CA ARG A 257 -12.16 -0.37 -11.70
C ARG A 257 -12.80 0.98 -12.09
N GLU A 258 -14.08 1.15 -11.80
CA GLU A 258 -14.77 2.44 -12.03
C GLU A 258 -14.32 3.52 -11.06
N ASP A 259 -14.07 3.17 -9.81
CA ASP A 259 -13.56 4.07 -8.77
C ASP A 259 -12.20 4.66 -9.17
N GLU A 260 -11.25 3.81 -9.53
CA GLU A 260 -9.92 4.19 -9.98
C GLU A 260 -9.95 5.05 -11.25
N ALA A 261 -10.79 4.69 -12.24
CA ALA A 261 -10.90 5.46 -13.47
C ALA A 261 -11.44 6.88 -13.23
N LYS A 262 -12.43 7.02 -12.34
CA LYS A 262 -12.97 8.33 -11.94
C LYS A 262 -11.90 9.14 -11.20
N ALA A 263 -11.11 8.50 -10.36
CA ALA A 263 -10.00 9.14 -9.65
C ALA A 263 -8.93 9.64 -10.63
N GLN A 264 -8.56 8.85 -11.62
CA GLN A 264 -7.64 9.26 -12.69
C GLN A 264 -8.18 10.47 -13.46
N ILE A 265 -9.44 10.47 -13.86
CA ILE A 265 -10.08 11.59 -14.56
C ILE A 265 -10.05 12.87 -13.71
N SER A 266 -10.32 12.75 -12.41
CA SER A 266 -10.25 13.89 -11.50
C SER A 266 -8.82 14.45 -11.36
N GLY A 267 -7.83 13.56 -11.26
CA GLY A 267 -6.41 13.93 -11.29
C GLY A 267 -6.02 14.70 -12.56
N TRP A 268 -6.42 14.19 -13.73
CA TRP A 268 -6.25 14.88 -15.01
C TRP A 268 -6.88 16.26 -15.02
N ASN A 269 -8.14 16.40 -14.60
CA ASN A 269 -8.86 17.67 -14.62
C ASN A 269 -8.22 18.72 -13.70
N ALA A 270 -7.77 18.30 -12.50
CA ALA A 270 -7.02 19.17 -11.60
C ALA A 270 -5.71 19.64 -12.24
N LEU A 271 -5.00 18.73 -12.92
CA LEU A 271 -3.73 19.02 -13.57
C LEU A 271 -3.86 19.96 -14.77
N VAL A 272 -4.81 19.70 -15.67
CA VAL A 272 -5.10 20.58 -16.83
C VAL A 272 -5.41 21.99 -16.37
N ASP A 273 -6.28 22.12 -15.38
CA ASP A 273 -6.66 23.43 -14.86
C ASP A 273 -5.46 24.17 -14.25
N ARG A 274 -4.60 23.50 -13.50
CA ARG A 274 -3.34 24.07 -13.03
C ARG A 274 -2.47 24.59 -14.18
N VAL A 275 -2.26 23.77 -15.21
CA VAL A 275 -1.40 24.15 -16.36
C VAL A 275 -1.99 25.36 -17.09
N ARG A 276 -3.31 25.44 -17.20
CA ARG A 276 -4.02 26.57 -17.83
C ARG A 276 -3.83 27.90 -17.10
N GLN A 277 -3.56 27.90 -15.79
CA GLN A 277 -3.26 29.15 -15.07
C GLN A 277 -1.99 29.86 -15.61
N THR A 278 -1.06 29.08 -16.17
CA THR A 278 0.18 29.61 -16.75
C THR A 278 0.22 29.55 -18.28
N ASN A 279 -0.59 28.70 -18.90
CA ASN A 279 -0.71 28.52 -20.34
C ASN A 279 -2.20 28.35 -20.72
N PRO A 280 -2.95 29.46 -20.92
CA PRO A 280 -4.37 29.40 -21.25
C PRO A 280 -4.71 28.65 -22.54
N ALA A 281 -3.75 28.51 -23.46
CA ALA A 281 -3.89 27.79 -24.72
C ALA A 281 -3.31 26.37 -24.65
N VAL A 282 -3.30 25.75 -23.46
CA VAL A 282 -2.78 24.38 -23.30
C VAL A 282 -3.54 23.39 -24.20
N ASP A 283 -2.77 22.61 -24.95
CA ASP A 283 -3.23 21.49 -25.77
C ASP A 283 -2.62 20.17 -25.31
N LEU A 284 -2.95 19.06 -25.98
CA LEU A 284 -2.42 17.73 -25.62
C LEU A 284 -0.91 17.64 -25.81
N ASN A 285 -0.33 18.37 -26.76
CA ASN A 285 1.14 18.43 -26.93
C ASN A 285 1.81 19.14 -25.75
N ALA A 286 1.20 20.21 -25.25
CA ALA A 286 1.68 20.88 -24.05
C ALA A 286 1.56 19.97 -22.82
N MET A 287 0.42 19.27 -22.66
CA MET A 287 0.20 18.33 -21.57
C MET A 287 1.20 17.18 -21.58
N SER A 288 1.57 16.62 -22.73
CA SER A 288 2.56 15.53 -22.81
C SER A 288 3.98 15.94 -22.35
N ARG A 289 4.27 17.24 -22.23
CA ARG A 289 5.58 17.79 -21.86
C ARG A 289 5.68 18.30 -20.43
N ILE A 290 4.63 18.19 -19.63
CA ILE A 290 4.59 18.78 -18.29
C ILE A 290 5.39 18.02 -17.22
N GLY A 291 6.10 16.95 -17.60
CA GLY A 291 7.06 16.27 -16.74
C GLY A 291 6.47 15.32 -15.71
N THR A 292 5.27 14.79 -15.94
CA THR A 292 4.72 13.65 -15.19
C THR A 292 4.28 12.56 -16.13
N SER A 293 4.61 11.29 -15.83
CA SER A 293 4.18 10.13 -16.61
C SER A 293 2.69 9.82 -16.50
N ARG A 294 1.98 10.43 -15.54
CA ARG A 294 0.54 10.20 -15.32
C ARG A 294 -0.33 10.60 -16.50
N VAL A 295 0.17 11.48 -17.37
CA VAL A 295 -0.55 11.90 -18.59
C VAL A 295 -0.56 10.83 -19.68
N GLU A 296 0.35 9.86 -19.63
CA GLU A 296 0.51 8.83 -20.65
C GLU A 296 -0.68 7.86 -20.74
N ASP A 297 -1.49 7.78 -19.68
CA ASP A 297 -2.73 6.99 -19.68
C ASP A 297 -3.90 7.69 -20.39
N PHE A 298 -3.72 8.94 -20.80
CA PHE A 298 -4.75 9.77 -21.45
C PHE A 298 -4.42 10.09 -22.89
N VAL A 299 -3.12 10.22 -23.20
CA VAL A 299 -2.66 10.65 -24.52
C VAL A 299 -1.57 9.72 -25.05
N GLU A 300 -1.41 9.72 -26.35
CA GLU A 300 -0.40 8.94 -27.05
C GLU A 300 0.16 9.70 -28.25
N VAL A 301 1.33 9.27 -28.76
CA VAL A 301 1.86 9.77 -30.01
C VAL A 301 0.95 9.32 -31.15
N ASN A 302 0.55 10.24 -32.03
CA ASN A 302 -0.25 9.91 -33.19
C ASN A 302 0.54 9.00 -34.15
N PRO A 303 0.10 7.76 -34.43
CA PRO A 303 0.82 6.83 -35.29
C PRO A 303 1.01 7.34 -36.74
N ALA A 304 0.08 8.17 -37.23
CA ALA A 304 0.15 8.77 -38.57
C ALA A 304 1.04 10.02 -38.62
N ASN A 305 1.27 10.67 -37.49
CA ASN A 305 2.14 11.86 -37.38
C ASN A 305 2.87 11.89 -36.04
N PRO A 306 4.09 11.35 -35.95
CA PRO A 306 4.85 11.22 -34.69
C PRO A 306 5.19 12.54 -33.97
N THR A 307 4.94 13.68 -34.62
CA THR A 307 5.13 15.01 -34.00
C THR A 307 3.89 15.51 -33.25
N GLN A 308 2.78 14.80 -33.39
CA GLN A 308 1.50 15.16 -32.77
C GLN A 308 1.13 14.17 -31.66
N ILE A 309 0.57 14.73 -30.62
CA ILE A 309 -0.05 13.97 -29.52
C ILE A 309 -1.56 13.97 -29.73
N GLN A 310 -2.16 12.83 -29.56
CA GLN A 310 -3.62 12.64 -29.65
C GLN A 310 -4.18 11.99 -28.39
N ALA A 311 -5.50 12.08 -28.21
CA ALA A 311 -6.19 11.33 -27.19
C ALA A 311 -6.03 9.82 -27.44
N ARG A 312 -5.88 9.03 -26.39
CA ARG A 312 -5.96 7.57 -26.53
C ARG A 312 -7.34 7.16 -27.05
N PRO A 313 -7.45 6.07 -27.82
CA PRO A 313 -8.73 5.57 -28.34
C PRO A 313 -9.80 5.47 -27.26
N GLY A 314 -11.00 5.98 -27.55
CA GLY A 314 -12.12 6.00 -26.62
C GLY A 314 -12.17 7.17 -25.64
N ILE A 315 -11.08 7.92 -25.46
CA ILE A 315 -11.03 9.12 -24.64
C ILE A 315 -11.47 10.33 -25.47
N THR A 316 -12.41 11.12 -24.93
CA THR A 316 -12.93 12.33 -25.56
C THR A 316 -12.85 13.51 -24.60
N PHE A 317 -11.93 14.44 -24.88
CA PHE A 317 -11.77 15.68 -24.12
C PHE A 317 -12.80 16.74 -24.50
N SER A 318 -13.14 17.60 -23.55
CA SER A 318 -13.85 18.84 -23.81
C SER A 318 -12.92 19.85 -24.50
N HIS A 319 -13.49 20.92 -25.06
CA HIS A 319 -12.73 21.96 -25.75
C HIS A 319 -11.67 22.62 -24.85
N ASP A 320 -11.91 22.67 -23.56
CA ASP A 320 -11.02 23.23 -22.57
C ASP A 320 -9.94 22.23 -22.07
N GLY A 321 -9.82 21.07 -22.69
CA GLY A 321 -8.88 20.02 -22.32
C GLY A 321 -9.27 19.21 -21.08
N SER A 322 -10.40 19.52 -20.43
CA SER A 322 -10.94 18.71 -19.35
C SER A 322 -11.51 17.38 -19.89
N LEU A 323 -11.56 16.37 -19.04
CA LEU A 323 -12.10 15.05 -19.36
C LEU A 323 -13.43 14.86 -18.62
N PRO A 324 -14.58 14.89 -19.32
CA PRO A 324 -15.90 14.63 -18.69
C PRO A 324 -16.01 13.21 -18.15
N MET A 325 -16.61 13.04 -16.97
CA MET A 325 -16.88 11.73 -16.37
C MET A 325 -18.06 11.00 -17.02
N THR A 326 -18.00 10.81 -18.35
CA THR A 326 -18.97 10.01 -19.08
C THR A 326 -18.67 8.51 -18.94
N PRO A 327 -19.67 7.60 -19.06
CA PRO A 327 -19.42 6.18 -19.03
C PRO A 327 -18.36 5.71 -20.04
N GLN A 328 -18.32 6.34 -21.23
CA GLN A 328 -17.32 6.06 -22.26
C GLN A 328 -15.90 6.43 -21.79
N ASN A 329 -15.70 7.65 -21.28
CA ASN A 329 -14.39 8.10 -20.78
C ASN A 329 -13.92 7.28 -19.58
N ILE A 330 -14.83 6.97 -18.65
CA ILE A 330 -14.53 6.10 -17.49
C ILE A 330 -14.09 4.72 -17.97
N SER A 331 -14.81 4.11 -18.91
CA SER A 331 -14.46 2.78 -19.44
C SER A 331 -13.11 2.80 -20.18
N ALA A 332 -12.87 3.83 -21.01
CA ALA A 332 -11.61 3.97 -21.74
C ALA A 332 -10.43 4.21 -20.78
N GLN A 333 -10.60 5.11 -19.80
CA GLN A 333 -9.56 5.38 -18.80
C GLN A 333 -9.23 4.15 -17.96
N ALA A 334 -10.24 3.38 -17.56
CA ALA A 334 -10.02 2.14 -16.86
C ALA A 334 -9.18 1.13 -17.67
N ALA A 335 -9.42 1.05 -18.99
CA ALA A 335 -8.64 0.17 -19.87
C ALA A 335 -7.15 0.55 -19.95
N TYR A 336 -6.83 1.85 -19.88
CA TYR A 336 -5.44 2.32 -19.92
C TYR A 336 -4.73 2.40 -18.56
N TYR A 337 -5.47 2.29 -17.47
CA TYR A 337 -4.92 2.38 -16.12
C TYR A 337 -5.10 1.09 -15.34
N PHE A 338 -6.35 0.73 -15.03
CA PHE A 338 -6.69 -0.42 -14.19
C PHE A 338 -6.42 -1.76 -14.89
N ASP A 339 -6.70 -1.83 -16.20
CA ASP A 339 -6.61 -3.07 -16.98
C ASP A 339 -5.19 -3.36 -17.48
N LYS A 340 -4.19 -2.53 -17.14
CA LYS A 340 -2.78 -2.83 -17.45
C LYS A 340 -2.38 -4.16 -16.82
N PRO A 341 -1.74 -5.06 -17.59
CA PRO A 341 -1.23 -6.30 -17.05
C PRO A 341 -0.07 -6.07 -16.05
N PRO A 342 0.28 -7.07 -15.26
CA PRO A 342 1.32 -6.95 -14.25
C PRO A 342 2.70 -6.69 -14.87
N LYS A 343 3.58 -6.11 -14.07
CA LYS A 343 4.97 -5.84 -14.45
C LYS A 343 5.70 -7.12 -14.82
N GLY A 344 6.43 -7.09 -15.93
CA GLY A 344 7.16 -8.26 -16.41
C GLY A 344 6.39 -9.11 -17.41
N THR A 345 5.14 -8.75 -17.75
CA THR A 345 4.38 -9.44 -18.81
C THR A 345 5.19 -9.47 -20.12
N PRO A 346 5.46 -10.65 -20.69
CA PRO A 346 6.30 -10.78 -21.88
C PRO A 346 5.81 -9.96 -23.06
N GLY A 347 6.74 -9.29 -23.76
CA GLY A 347 6.46 -8.51 -24.97
C GLY A 347 5.88 -7.11 -24.73
N LEU A 348 5.65 -6.69 -23.47
CA LEU A 348 5.14 -5.38 -23.11
C LEU A 348 6.23 -4.48 -22.50
N SER A 349 6.14 -3.19 -22.77
CA SER A 349 7.00 -2.17 -22.17
C SER A 349 6.50 -1.77 -20.77
N ALA A 350 7.35 -1.09 -19.99
CA ALA A 350 6.97 -0.55 -18.68
C ALA A 350 5.78 0.42 -18.71
N LEU A 351 5.51 1.07 -19.85
CA LEU A 351 4.35 1.96 -20.01
C LEU A 351 3.02 1.20 -20.22
N GLN A 352 3.14 -0.04 -20.70
CA GLN A 352 1.99 -0.92 -21.00
C GLN A 352 1.64 -1.85 -19.83
N THR A 353 2.49 -1.89 -18.80
CA THR A 353 2.30 -2.70 -17.61
C THR A 353 2.15 -1.83 -16.37
N THR A 354 1.69 -2.42 -15.28
CA THR A 354 1.67 -1.78 -13.97
C THR A 354 2.36 -2.67 -12.94
N GLY A 355 2.97 -2.05 -11.92
CA GLY A 355 3.60 -2.76 -10.81
C GLY A 355 3.17 -2.14 -9.50
N ILE A 356 2.11 -2.68 -8.89
CA ILE A 356 1.58 -2.26 -7.61
C ILE A 356 1.69 -3.39 -6.59
N GLY A 357 1.17 -3.18 -5.40
CA GLY A 357 1.22 -4.17 -4.32
C GLY A 357 2.55 -4.17 -3.57
N PHE A 358 2.72 -5.14 -2.67
CA PHE A 358 3.85 -5.20 -1.74
C PHE A 358 5.21 -5.35 -2.47
N HIS A 359 5.27 -6.19 -3.50
CA HIS A 359 6.48 -6.43 -4.29
C HIS A 359 6.62 -5.48 -5.51
N GLY A 360 5.57 -4.70 -5.82
CA GLY A 360 5.56 -3.83 -6.99
C GLY A 360 5.56 -4.61 -8.32
N ASP A 361 4.95 -5.78 -8.34
CA ASP A 361 4.86 -6.70 -9.48
C ASP A 361 3.41 -6.98 -9.91
N SER A 362 2.42 -6.64 -9.08
CA SER A 362 1.01 -6.93 -9.30
C SER A 362 0.32 -5.92 -10.22
N ASP A 363 -0.82 -6.32 -10.76
CA ASP A 363 -1.81 -5.46 -11.40
C ASP A 363 -2.98 -5.13 -10.47
N TYR A 364 -3.87 -4.24 -10.90
CA TYR A 364 -5.03 -3.82 -10.11
C TYR A 364 -6.04 -4.95 -9.86
N PRO A 365 -6.40 -5.81 -10.86
CA PRO A 365 -7.27 -6.96 -10.62
C PRO A 365 -6.77 -7.85 -9.47
N ASN A 366 -5.51 -8.27 -9.49
CA ASN A 366 -4.94 -9.11 -8.44
C ASN A 366 -4.79 -8.37 -7.10
N TYR A 367 -4.45 -7.08 -7.13
CA TYR A 367 -4.33 -6.25 -5.93
C TYR A 367 -5.67 -6.15 -5.16
N TYR A 368 -6.76 -5.80 -5.85
CA TYR A 368 -8.09 -5.77 -5.25
C TYR A 368 -8.65 -7.17 -5.02
N GLY A 369 -8.28 -8.11 -5.89
CA GLY A 369 -8.68 -9.51 -5.84
C GLY A 369 -8.25 -10.21 -4.57
N ALA A 370 -7.05 -9.97 -4.08
CA ALA A 370 -6.55 -10.58 -2.84
C ALA A 370 -7.46 -10.29 -1.64
N GLY A 371 -7.91 -9.04 -1.50
CA GLY A 371 -8.88 -8.66 -0.46
C GLY A 371 -10.26 -9.29 -0.66
N ALA A 372 -10.76 -9.32 -1.90
CA ALA A 372 -12.06 -9.90 -2.23
C ALA A 372 -12.08 -11.43 -1.99
N VAL A 373 -11.05 -12.14 -2.43
CA VAL A 373 -10.89 -13.59 -2.23
C VAL A 373 -10.74 -13.92 -0.75
N SER A 374 -9.88 -13.19 -0.01
CA SER A 374 -9.74 -13.37 1.45
C SER A 374 -11.07 -13.23 2.17
N ARG A 375 -11.87 -12.25 1.76
CA ARG A 375 -13.19 -12.00 2.36
C ARG A 375 -14.19 -13.08 1.97
N ALA A 376 -14.22 -13.54 0.72
CA ALA A 376 -15.06 -14.66 0.28
C ALA A 376 -14.74 -15.94 1.08
N ILE A 377 -13.45 -16.27 1.24
CA ILE A 377 -12.99 -17.41 2.05
C ILE A 377 -13.44 -17.27 3.51
N ALA A 378 -13.35 -16.07 4.08
CA ALA A 378 -13.78 -15.85 5.46
C ALA A 378 -15.29 -16.11 5.66
N PHE A 379 -16.12 -15.68 4.70
CA PHE A 379 -17.57 -15.94 4.72
C PHE A 379 -17.88 -17.42 4.45
N ASP A 380 -17.20 -18.04 3.49
CA ASP A 380 -17.33 -19.47 3.20
C ASP A 380 -17.07 -20.30 4.46
N ARG A 381 -15.91 -20.09 5.10
CA ARG A 381 -15.55 -20.81 6.33
C ARG A 381 -16.47 -20.54 7.52
N ALA A 382 -17.08 -19.36 7.57
CA ALA A 382 -18.00 -18.99 8.65
C ALA A 382 -19.40 -19.54 8.48
N TYR A 383 -19.87 -19.74 7.24
CA TYR A 383 -21.28 -19.98 6.97
C TYR A 383 -21.56 -21.22 6.12
N ALA A 384 -20.60 -21.75 5.36
CA ALA A 384 -20.83 -22.95 4.58
C ALA A 384 -20.99 -24.19 5.48
N HIS A 385 -21.98 -25.00 5.15
CA HIS A 385 -22.25 -26.23 5.86
C HIS A 385 -22.00 -27.45 4.97
N PRO A 386 -21.50 -28.58 5.51
CA PRO A 386 -21.34 -29.80 4.73
C PRO A 386 -22.66 -30.25 4.12
N VAL A 387 -22.66 -30.51 2.81
CA VAL A 387 -23.75 -31.09 2.06
C VAL A 387 -23.51 -32.60 1.96
N SER A 388 -24.41 -33.41 2.49
CA SER A 388 -24.22 -34.85 2.59
C SER A 388 -22.90 -35.29 3.27
N GLY A 389 -22.42 -34.49 4.23
CA GLY A 389 -21.18 -34.75 4.99
C GLY A 389 -19.91 -34.31 4.30
N VAL A 390 -19.99 -33.65 3.14
CA VAL A 390 -18.85 -33.12 2.38
C VAL A 390 -18.90 -31.59 2.37
N ALA A 391 -17.78 -30.94 2.63
CA ALA A 391 -17.68 -29.48 2.54
C ALA A 391 -17.93 -29.03 1.08
N PRO A 392 -18.67 -27.93 0.85
CA PRO A 392 -18.86 -27.38 -0.48
C PRO A 392 -17.52 -27.06 -1.17
N GLN A 393 -17.49 -27.20 -2.48
CA GLN A 393 -16.34 -26.84 -3.29
C GLN A 393 -16.34 -25.33 -3.55
N MET A 394 -15.32 -24.63 -3.07
CA MET A 394 -15.08 -23.25 -3.50
C MET A 394 -14.64 -23.23 -4.95
N GLN A 395 -15.29 -22.42 -5.78
CA GLN A 395 -14.95 -22.25 -7.20
C GLN A 395 -14.65 -20.78 -7.54
N LEU A 396 -13.67 -20.60 -8.44
CA LEU A 396 -13.26 -19.33 -9.02
C LEU A 396 -12.91 -19.55 -10.49
N ASP A 397 -13.43 -18.71 -11.39
CA ASP A 397 -12.94 -18.63 -12.77
C ASP A 397 -11.76 -17.62 -12.80
N MET A 398 -10.55 -18.14 -12.65
CA MET A 398 -9.33 -17.33 -12.53
C MET A 398 -9.05 -16.51 -13.80
N GLN A 399 -9.33 -17.06 -14.98
CA GLN A 399 -9.15 -16.35 -16.25
C GLN A 399 -10.14 -15.19 -16.41
N ARG A 400 -11.42 -15.41 -16.11
CA ARG A 400 -12.45 -14.37 -16.16
C ARG A 400 -12.16 -13.23 -15.18
N LEU A 401 -11.68 -13.57 -14.00
CA LEU A 401 -11.27 -12.60 -12.97
C LEU A 401 -9.91 -11.95 -13.27
N ARG A 402 -9.13 -12.51 -14.21
CA ARG A 402 -7.74 -12.12 -14.51
C ARG A 402 -6.83 -12.28 -13.30
N PHE A 403 -7.01 -13.35 -12.55
CA PHE A 403 -6.25 -13.65 -11.36
C PHE A 403 -5.10 -14.62 -11.63
N GLU A 404 -4.00 -14.39 -10.94
CA GLU A 404 -2.85 -15.28 -10.82
C GLU A 404 -2.65 -15.59 -9.33
N GLU A 405 -2.57 -16.87 -8.96
CA GLU A 405 -2.46 -17.30 -7.56
C GLU A 405 -1.27 -16.63 -6.87
N GLU A 406 -0.11 -16.61 -7.53
CA GLU A 406 1.10 -15.96 -7.04
C GLU A 406 0.88 -14.47 -6.76
N LEU A 407 0.26 -13.74 -7.67
CA LEU A 407 0.00 -12.30 -7.50
C LEU A 407 -1.03 -12.03 -6.39
N LEU A 408 -2.05 -12.87 -6.25
CA LEU A 408 -2.99 -12.76 -5.12
C LEU A 408 -2.25 -12.93 -3.79
N GLU A 409 -1.37 -13.91 -3.68
CA GLU A 409 -0.59 -14.20 -2.48
C GLU A 409 0.48 -13.13 -2.20
N HIS A 410 1.12 -12.57 -3.23
CA HIS A 410 2.01 -11.41 -3.12
C HIS A 410 1.30 -10.17 -2.58
N ASN A 411 0.01 -10.01 -2.84
CA ASN A 411 -0.81 -8.93 -2.27
C ASN A 411 -1.31 -9.22 -0.84
N GLY A 412 -1.14 -10.42 -0.34
CA GLY A 412 -1.45 -10.79 1.04
C GLY A 412 -2.84 -11.38 1.22
N ILE A 413 -2.99 -12.68 1.02
CA ILE A 413 -4.20 -13.43 1.35
C ILE A 413 -4.33 -13.59 2.86
N THR A 414 -5.50 -13.26 3.39
CA THR A 414 -5.84 -13.46 4.81
C THR A 414 -6.80 -14.63 4.96
N LEU A 415 -6.36 -15.68 5.65
CA LEU A 415 -7.18 -16.84 5.98
C LEU A 415 -7.46 -16.87 7.48
N PRO A 416 -8.71 -17.05 7.95
CA PRO A 416 -8.98 -17.30 9.36
C PRO A 416 -8.59 -18.75 9.74
N PRO A 417 -7.99 -18.99 10.93
CA PRO A 417 -7.67 -18.05 12.00
C PRO A 417 -6.29 -17.37 11.90
N GLY A 418 -5.89 -16.89 10.76
CA GLY A 418 -4.62 -16.16 10.58
C GLY A 418 -3.45 -17.07 10.17
N THR A 419 -2.23 -16.78 10.64
CA THR A 419 -0.99 -17.49 10.21
C THR A 419 -0.99 -19.00 10.45
N THR A 420 -1.89 -19.52 11.31
CA THR A 420 -2.06 -20.96 11.57
C THR A 420 -3.19 -21.56 10.74
N ALA A 421 -3.80 -20.79 9.85
CA ALA A 421 -4.91 -21.25 9.04
C ALA A 421 -4.49 -22.34 8.06
N THR A 422 -5.34 -23.36 7.93
CA THR A 422 -5.22 -24.34 6.85
C THR A 422 -5.37 -23.64 5.50
N PRO A 423 -4.54 -23.94 4.49
CA PRO A 423 -4.70 -23.41 3.14
C PRO A 423 -6.12 -23.64 2.59
N GLN A 424 -6.58 -22.73 1.73
CA GLN A 424 -7.88 -22.83 1.08
C GLN A 424 -7.76 -23.55 -0.25
N ILE A 425 -8.37 -24.70 -0.36
CA ILE A 425 -8.55 -25.36 -1.66
C ILE A 425 -9.64 -24.64 -2.42
N TYR A 426 -9.39 -24.36 -3.69
CA TYR A 426 -10.40 -23.88 -4.64
C TYR A 426 -10.30 -24.65 -5.96
N TRP A 427 -11.30 -24.55 -6.79
CA TRP A 427 -11.33 -25.11 -8.13
C TRP A 427 -11.38 -23.98 -9.14
N ASP A 428 -10.38 -23.93 -10.01
CA ASP A 428 -10.38 -23.01 -11.14
C ASP A 428 -11.26 -23.56 -12.26
N THR A 429 -12.36 -22.89 -12.52
CA THR A 429 -13.35 -23.26 -13.54
C THR A 429 -13.05 -22.68 -14.92
N SER A 430 -11.96 -21.94 -15.09
CA SER A 430 -11.49 -21.46 -16.39
C SER A 430 -10.96 -22.60 -17.29
N THR A 431 -10.67 -23.75 -16.70
CA THR A 431 -10.21 -24.96 -17.39
C THR A 431 -11.29 -26.03 -17.47
N ASN A 432 -11.22 -26.91 -18.46
CA ASN A 432 -12.12 -28.05 -18.57
C ASN A 432 -11.32 -29.35 -18.74
N PRO A 433 -11.31 -30.26 -17.75
CA PRO A 433 -11.99 -30.18 -16.44
C PRO A 433 -11.40 -29.07 -15.55
N PRO A 434 -12.15 -28.62 -14.52
CA PRO A 434 -11.64 -27.66 -13.54
C PRO A 434 -10.37 -28.16 -12.85
N THR A 435 -9.42 -27.28 -12.64
CA THR A 435 -8.15 -27.57 -11.97
C THR A 435 -8.19 -27.13 -10.53
N ARG A 436 -7.51 -27.90 -9.66
CA ARG A 436 -7.42 -27.60 -8.23
C ARG A 436 -6.31 -26.60 -7.97
N GLY A 437 -6.62 -25.47 -7.30
CA GLY A 437 -5.67 -24.52 -6.77
C GLY A 437 -5.63 -24.51 -5.23
N LEU A 438 -4.66 -23.80 -4.65
CA LEU A 438 -4.42 -23.77 -3.22
C LEU A 438 -3.96 -22.36 -2.79
N LEU A 439 -4.82 -21.62 -2.10
CA LEU A 439 -4.46 -20.32 -1.55
C LEU A 439 -3.96 -20.46 -0.11
N GLN A 440 -2.83 -19.83 0.18
CA GLN A 440 -2.19 -19.82 1.49
C GLN A 440 -2.42 -18.52 2.23
N HIS A 441 -2.25 -18.52 3.56
CA HIS A 441 -2.22 -17.28 4.34
C HIS A 441 -0.87 -16.62 4.14
N THR A 442 -0.87 -15.50 3.42
CA THR A 442 0.35 -14.73 3.10
C THR A 442 0.34 -13.31 3.64
N GLN A 443 -0.74 -12.90 4.32
CA GLN A 443 -0.77 -11.59 4.98
C GLN A 443 0.35 -11.47 6.02
N GLY A 444 1.26 -10.53 5.78
CA GLY A 444 2.45 -10.30 6.60
C GLY A 444 3.74 -10.88 6.03
N THR A 445 3.70 -11.99 5.29
CA THR A 445 4.87 -12.54 4.56
C THR A 445 4.90 -12.08 3.11
N HIS A 446 3.73 -11.98 2.47
CA HIS A 446 3.57 -11.67 1.05
C HIS A 446 4.36 -12.61 0.12
N GLN A 447 4.48 -13.89 0.49
CA GLN A 447 5.25 -14.88 -0.24
C GLN A 447 4.33 -15.97 -0.78
N HIS A 448 4.47 -16.24 -2.08
CA HIS A 448 3.85 -17.40 -2.72
C HIS A 448 4.75 -18.61 -2.55
N ILE A 449 4.17 -19.74 -2.17
CA ILE A 449 4.83 -21.04 -2.10
C ILE A 449 4.05 -21.97 -3.01
N SER A 450 4.60 -22.28 -4.18
CA SER A 450 3.97 -23.21 -5.12
C SER A 450 3.72 -24.56 -4.44
N PRO A 451 2.50 -25.09 -4.46
CA PRO A 451 2.25 -26.44 -3.98
C PRO A 451 3.06 -27.42 -4.84
N ILE A 452 3.70 -28.38 -4.20
CA ILE A 452 4.34 -29.50 -4.92
C ILE A 452 3.21 -30.24 -5.66
N PRO A 453 3.33 -30.51 -6.98
CA PRO A 453 2.30 -31.21 -7.72
C PRO A 453 1.94 -32.52 -7.01
N ASP A 454 0.65 -32.75 -6.72
CA ASP A 454 0.16 -34.03 -6.20
C ASP A 454 0.56 -35.12 -7.20
N ILE A 455 1.47 -35.98 -6.80
CA ILE A 455 1.76 -37.23 -7.53
C ILE A 455 0.50 -38.06 -7.40
N ASP A 456 -0.25 -38.28 -8.50
CA ASP A 456 -1.41 -39.16 -8.55
C ASP A 456 -0.99 -40.55 -8.03
N PRO A 457 -1.56 -41.06 -6.90
CA PRO A 457 -1.16 -42.33 -6.34
C PRO A 457 -1.50 -43.52 -7.25
N ARG A 458 -2.12 -43.32 -8.42
CA ARG A 458 -2.50 -44.36 -9.41
C ARG A 458 -1.52 -44.48 -10.58
N GLN A 459 -0.48 -43.66 -10.69
CA GLN A 459 0.55 -43.91 -11.68
C GLN A 459 1.59 -44.91 -11.14
N PRO A 460 1.98 -45.92 -11.94
CA PRO A 460 3.04 -46.84 -11.52
C PRO A 460 4.34 -46.04 -11.33
N VAL A 461 4.94 -46.25 -10.17
CA VAL A 461 6.20 -45.63 -9.76
C VAL A 461 7.27 -46.01 -10.79
N HIS A 462 7.50 -45.13 -11.76
CA HIS A 462 8.76 -45.11 -12.46
C HIS A 462 9.81 -44.65 -11.47
N SER A 463 10.87 -45.40 -11.30
CA SER A 463 12.01 -45.06 -10.45
C SER A 463 12.39 -43.59 -10.68
N PRO A 464 12.57 -42.78 -9.60
CA PRO A 464 12.84 -41.38 -9.73
C PRO A 464 14.09 -41.17 -10.60
N PRO A 465 14.11 -40.15 -11.50
CA PRO A 465 15.39 -39.71 -12.04
C PRO A 465 16.28 -39.32 -10.85
N GLU A 466 17.55 -39.69 -10.91
CA GLU A 466 18.57 -39.34 -9.92
C GLU A 466 18.36 -37.90 -9.46
N ARG A 467 18.02 -37.72 -8.19
CA ARG A 467 17.86 -36.40 -7.56
C ARG A 467 19.16 -35.63 -7.76
N ALA A 468 19.06 -34.46 -8.39
CA ALA A 468 20.15 -33.49 -8.33
C ALA A 468 20.52 -33.31 -6.84
N GLU A 469 21.78 -33.51 -6.49
CA GLU A 469 22.28 -33.46 -5.12
C GLU A 469 21.99 -32.07 -4.54
N HIS A 470 21.10 -32.02 -3.55
CA HIS A 470 20.82 -30.77 -2.82
C HIS A 470 22.09 -30.36 -2.05
N PRO A 471 22.49 -29.07 -2.04
CA PRO A 471 23.73 -28.60 -1.39
C PRO A 471 23.89 -29.00 0.08
N ASN A 472 22.81 -29.43 0.76
CA ASN A 472 22.79 -29.83 2.17
C ASN A 472 22.52 -31.32 2.40
N ASN A 473 22.57 -32.16 1.38
CA ASN A 473 22.33 -33.61 1.55
C ASN A 473 23.25 -34.24 2.59
N GLU A 474 24.55 -33.88 2.59
CA GLU A 474 25.51 -34.41 3.57
C GLU A 474 25.18 -33.96 5.02
N LEU A 475 24.77 -32.72 5.24
CA LEU A 475 24.37 -32.22 6.56
C LEU A 475 23.08 -32.91 7.04
N LEU A 476 22.09 -33.07 6.16
CA LEU A 476 20.83 -33.74 6.47
C LEU A 476 21.07 -35.21 6.84
N GLU A 477 21.91 -35.95 6.10
CA GLU A 477 22.21 -37.37 6.41
C GLU A 477 22.96 -37.49 7.74
N LYS A 478 23.85 -36.54 8.06
CA LYS A 478 24.53 -36.51 9.37
C LYS A 478 23.54 -36.29 10.52
N ILE A 479 22.58 -35.35 10.33
CA ILE A 479 21.51 -35.10 11.30
C ILE A 479 20.61 -36.34 11.45
N ARG A 480 20.18 -36.95 10.35
CA ARG A 480 19.39 -38.18 10.37
C ARG A 480 20.09 -39.32 11.11
N SER A 481 21.42 -39.45 10.93
CA SER A 481 22.22 -40.39 11.69
C SER A 481 22.17 -40.11 13.19
N GLY A 482 22.25 -38.83 13.59
CA GLY A 482 22.11 -38.41 14.98
C GLY A 482 20.72 -38.70 15.56
N VAL A 483 19.66 -38.41 14.81
CA VAL A 483 18.27 -38.71 15.22
C VAL A 483 18.04 -40.20 15.37
N ARG A 484 18.61 -41.08 14.49
CA ARG A 484 18.57 -42.54 14.69
C ARG A 484 19.21 -42.97 16.02
N GLY A 485 20.28 -42.31 16.42
CA GLY A 485 20.88 -42.52 17.74
C GLY A 485 19.97 -42.14 18.90
N LEU A 486 19.23 -41.02 18.77
CA LEU A 486 18.24 -40.60 19.77
C LEU A 486 17.04 -41.55 19.83
N ASP A 487 16.55 -42.01 18.68
CA ASP A 487 15.46 -43.00 18.60
C ASP A 487 15.85 -44.32 19.26
N GLN A 488 17.10 -44.81 19.03
CA GLN A 488 17.62 -46.01 19.69
C GLN A 488 17.67 -45.87 21.21
N GLN A 489 18.12 -44.71 21.71
CA GLN A 489 18.14 -44.42 23.13
C GLN A 489 16.74 -44.39 23.74
N ALA A 490 15.74 -43.95 22.97
CA ALA A 490 14.33 -43.90 23.35
C ALA A 490 13.61 -45.25 23.14
N GLY A 491 14.31 -46.31 22.64
CA GLY A 491 13.70 -47.59 22.32
C GLY A 491 12.70 -47.55 21.18
N LYS A 492 12.84 -46.62 20.26
CA LYS A 492 11.90 -46.31 19.18
C LYS A 492 12.53 -46.59 17.82
N SER A 493 11.72 -47.06 16.87
CA SER A 493 12.10 -47.14 15.46
C SER A 493 11.77 -45.83 14.74
N TRP A 494 12.43 -45.58 13.60
CA TRP A 494 12.22 -44.41 12.76
C TRP A 494 10.74 -44.25 12.33
N ASP A 495 10.17 -43.08 12.50
CA ASP A 495 8.80 -42.73 12.11
C ASP A 495 8.69 -41.25 11.68
N GLU A 496 7.46 -40.79 11.47
CA GLU A 496 7.18 -39.39 11.09
C GLU A 496 7.77 -38.35 12.08
N SER A 497 7.81 -38.70 13.39
CA SER A 497 8.41 -37.79 14.38
C SER A 497 9.94 -37.68 14.21
N SER A 498 10.59 -38.77 13.74
CA SER A 498 12.02 -38.77 13.42
C SER A 498 12.33 -37.89 12.20
N ASP A 499 11.46 -37.88 11.18
CA ASP A 499 11.56 -36.98 10.03
C ASP A 499 11.36 -35.51 10.43
N ARG A 500 10.37 -35.20 11.27
CA ARG A 500 10.13 -33.86 11.81
C ARG A 500 11.30 -33.33 12.65
N LEU A 501 11.87 -34.17 13.53
CA LEU A 501 13.07 -33.86 14.30
C LEU A 501 14.26 -33.56 13.37
N SER A 502 14.47 -34.39 12.35
CA SER A 502 15.58 -34.21 11.40
C SER A 502 15.48 -32.93 10.61
N ALA A 503 14.29 -32.59 10.11
CA ALA A 503 14.06 -31.36 9.37
C ALA A 503 14.20 -30.10 10.26
N SER A 504 13.69 -30.15 11.49
CA SER A 504 13.81 -29.05 12.46
C SER A 504 15.26 -28.82 12.90
N LEU A 505 16.02 -29.90 13.12
CA LEU A 505 17.45 -29.81 13.41
C LEU A 505 18.25 -29.28 12.21
N LEU A 506 17.90 -29.62 10.99
CA LEU A 506 18.55 -29.10 9.78
C LEU A 506 18.33 -27.59 9.63
N LEU A 507 17.10 -27.12 9.83
CA LEU A 507 16.80 -25.68 9.84
C LEU A 507 17.63 -24.97 10.91
N MET A 508 17.58 -25.45 12.15
CA MET A 508 18.35 -24.87 13.27
C MET A 508 19.86 -24.90 13.02
N ALA A 509 20.40 -25.96 12.42
CA ALA A 509 21.81 -26.08 12.04
C ALA A 509 22.19 -25.00 11.01
N THR A 510 21.33 -24.81 10.00
CA THR A 510 21.55 -23.83 8.93
C THR A 510 21.46 -22.39 9.44
N GLU A 511 20.53 -22.10 10.35
CA GLU A 511 20.43 -20.79 11.01
C GLU A 511 21.67 -20.44 11.81
N LYS A 512 22.23 -21.41 12.51
CA LYS A 512 23.44 -21.27 13.33
C LYS A 512 24.75 -21.41 12.54
N GLY A 513 24.67 -21.64 11.24
CA GLY A 513 25.85 -21.79 10.39
C GLY A 513 26.63 -23.08 10.65
N PHE A 514 25.97 -24.15 11.10
CA PHE A 514 26.58 -25.49 11.22
C PHE A 514 26.64 -26.13 9.84
N THR A 515 27.66 -26.90 9.57
CA THR A 515 27.95 -27.49 8.27
C THR A 515 28.17 -29.00 8.37
N ALA A 516 28.17 -29.69 7.25
CA ALA A 516 28.48 -31.11 7.18
C ALA A 516 29.92 -31.45 7.67
N LYS A 517 30.82 -30.46 7.71
CA LYS A 517 32.20 -30.62 8.20
C LYS A 517 32.29 -30.66 9.71
N ASP A 518 31.29 -30.16 10.41
CA ASP A 518 31.27 -30.10 11.88
C ASP A 518 31.01 -31.50 12.46
N ASP A 519 31.66 -31.86 13.59
CA ASP A 519 31.33 -33.05 14.38
C ASP A 519 30.11 -32.71 15.25
N LEU A 520 28.91 -33.08 14.76
CA LEU A 520 27.64 -32.79 15.40
C LEU A 520 27.25 -33.87 16.40
N LYS A 521 26.86 -33.43 17.58
CA LYS A 521 26.30 -34.30 18.64
C LYS A 521 24.90 -33.84 19.00
N PHE A 522 24.07 -34.80 19.41
CA PHE A 522 22.66 -34.61 19.72
C PHE A 522 22.32 -35.28 21.05
N ALA A 523 21.50 -34.63 21.86
CA ALA A 523 20.98 -35.21 23.10
C ALA A 523 19.66 -34.55 23.51
N PHE A 524 18.81 -35.31 24.16
CA PHE A 524 17.74 -34.74 24.97
C PHE A 524 18.25 -34.30 26.33
N ASN A 525 17.57 -33.34 26.97
CA ASN A 525 17.88 -32.95 28.34
C ASN A 525 17.59 -34.12 29.30
N THR A 526 18.41 -34.24 30.33
CA THR A 526 18.09 -35.07 31.50
C THR A 526 17.03 -34.39 32.37
N PRO A 527 16.20 -35.13 33.10
CA PRO A 527 15.19 -34.52 33.96
C PRO A 527 15.82 -33.69 35.07
N THR A 528 15.20 -32.55 35.37
CA THR A 528 15.54 -31.64 36.47
C THR A 528 14.30 -31.35 37.30
N GLU A 529 14.41 -30.59 38.39
CA GLU A 529 13.25 -30.18 39.20
C GLU A 529 12.21 -29.36 38.41
N LYS A 530 12.61 -28.71 37.29
CA LYS A 530 11.78 -27.81 36.50
C LYS A 530 11.41 -28.33 35.11
N LEU A 531 12.10 -29.33 34.59
CA LEU A 531 11.94 -29.85 33.23
C LEU A 531 11.94 -31.38 33.25
N ALA A 532 10.98 -31.98 32.58
CA ALA A 532 11.00 -33.42 32.37
C ALA A 532 12.11 -33.81 31.38
N GLY A 533 12.58 -35.06 31.45
CA GLY A 533 13.55 -35.59 30.49
C GLY A 533 12.94 -35.62 29.07
N GLY A 534 13.68 -35.20 28.07
CA GLY A 534 13.23 -35.19 26.68
C GLY A 534 12.45 -33.93 26.24
N GLU A 535 12.27 -32.95 27.11
CA GLU A 535 11.58 -31.68 26.73
C GLU A 535 12.41 -30.76 25.87
N ILE A 536 13.74 -30.80 25.99
CA ILE A 536 14.66 -29.98 25.20
C ILE A 536 15.55 -30.86 24.35
N LEU A 537 15.61 -30.58 23.07
CA LEU A 537 16.53 -31.17 22.11
C LEU A 537 17.74 -30.29 21.92
N HIS A 538 18.94 -30.80 22.20
CA HIS A 538 20.21 -30.09 22.06
C HIS A 538 21.00 -30.59 20.86
N MET A 539 21.70 -29.70 20.18
CA MET A 539 22.69 -29.99 19.15
C MET A 539 23.94 -29.13 19.40
N TRP A 540 25.14 -29.72 19.26
CA TRP A 540 26.38 -28.96 19.39
C TRP A 540 27.47 -29.49 18.47
N ARG A 541 28.48 -28.62 18.21
CA ARG A 541 29.73 -28.99 17.52
C ARG A 541 30.76 -29.40 18.54
N GLU A 542 31.26 -30.63 18.45
CA GLU A 542 32.34 -31.08 19.31
C GLU A 542 33.70 -30.54 18.84
N GLY A 543 34.58 -30.22 19.76
CA GLY A 543 35.94 -29.70 19.45
C GLY A 543 36.00 -28.24 18.97
N HIS A 544 34.90 -27.49 19.03
CA HIS A 544 34.88 -26.08 18.64
C HIS A 544 35.52 -25.20 19.70
N HIS A 545 36.49 -24.34 19.30
CA HIS A 545 37.34 -23.57 20.20
C HIS A 545 36.81 -22.20 20.67
N SER A 546 35.57 -21.81 20.27
CA SER A 546 34.98 -20.54 20.72
C SER A 546 34.62 -20.59 22.21
N PRO A 547 35.01 -19.58 23.01
CA PRO A 547 34.55 -19.47 24.39
C PRO A 547 33.07 -19.11 24.54
N ASP A 548 32.42 -18.65 23.46
CA ASP A 548 30.97 -18.34 23.42
C ASP A 548 30.15 -19.64 23.17
N PRO A 549 29.34 -20.08 24.15
CA PRO A 549 28.50 -21.25 23.96
C PRO A 549 27.52 -21.11 22.81
N ALA A 550 27.05 -19.91 22.49
CA ALA A 550 26.10 -19.64 21.38
C ALA A 550 26.72 -19.91 20.00
N ALA A 551 28.04 -19.90 19.88
CA ALA A 551 28.76 -20.16 18.63
C ALA A 551 28.83 -21.65 18.27
N HIS A 552 28.62 -22.55 19.23
CA HIS A 552 28.80 -23.99 19.01
C HIS A 552 27.68 -24.87 19.58
N ARG A 553 26.64 -24.26 20.16
CA ARG A 553 25.48 -24.97 20.72
C ARG A 553 24.18 -24.37 20.23
N ALA A 554 23.19 -25.22 19.98
CA ALA A 554 21.83 -24.85 19.66
C ALA A 554 20.87 -25.78 20.39
N HIS A 555 19.67 -25.30 20.69
CA HIS A 555 18.62 -26.12 21.29
C HIS A 555 17.24 -25.56 20.90
N MET A 556 16.26 -26.44 20.95
CA MET A 556 14.83 -26.10 20.81
C MET A 556 14.01 -27.03 21.71
N THR A 557 12.76 -26.72 21.97
CA THR A 557 11.89 -27.67 22.66
C THR A 557 11.55 -28.83 21.72
N THR A 558 11.41 -30.02 22.27
CA THR A 558 10.95 -31.21 21.51
C THR A 558 9.57 -30.95 20.90
N GLN A 559 8.72 -30.22 21.61
CA GLN A 559 7.40 -29.81 21.11
C GLN A 559 7.52 -28.92 19.86
N GLU A 560 8.39 -27.92 19.84
CA GLU A 560 8.65 -27.07 18.66
C GLU A 560 9.24 -27.87 17.50
N ALA A 561 10.14 -28.79 17.80
CA ALA A 561 10.75 -29.65 16.79
C ALA A 561 9.73 -30.56 16.08
N LEU A 562 8.69 -31.00 16.80
CA LEU A 562 7.63 -31.87 16.30
C LEU A 562 6.40 -31.12 15.76
N ALA A 563 6.26 -29.81 16.05
CA ALA A 563 5.06 -29.05 15.74
C ALA A 563 4.80 -28.88 14.24
N VAL A 564 5.85 -28.90 13.42
CA VAL A 564 5.77 -28.64 11.99
C VAL A 564 6.17 -29.88 11.19
N PRO A 565 5.43 -30.25 10.13
CA PRO A 565 5.79 -31.33 9.22
C PRO A 565 7.20 -31.15 8.62
N ALA A 566 7.87 -32.29 8.34
CA ALA A 566 9.26 -32.28 7.89
C ALA A 566 9.47 -31.52 6.56
N ASP A 567 8.57 -31.71 5.61
CA ASP A 567 8.55 -31.04 4.31
C ASP A 567 8.45 -29.51 4.44
N GLN A 568 7.59 -29.03 5.34
CA GLN A 568 7.47 -27.58 5.61
C GLN A 568 8.74 -26.99 6.24
N ARG A 569 9.41 -27.73 7.13
CA ARG A 569 10.71 -27.29 7.69
C ARG A 569 11.81 -27.25 6.65
N LEU A 570 11.83 -28.20 5.73
CA LEU A 570 12.78 -28.21 4.61
C LEU A 570 12.54 -27.04 3.65
N ALA A 571 11.28 -26.74 3.35
CA ALA A 571 10.93 -25.56 2.55
C ALA A 571 11.34 -24.24 3.24
N GLN A 572 11.13 -24.09 4.56
CA GLN A 572 11.61 -22.94 5.33
C GLN A 572 13.13 -22.76 5.24
N MET A 573 13.87 -23.85 5.27
CA MET A 573 15.33 -23.82 5.11
C MET A 573 15.75 -23.36 3.72
N GLU A 574 15.09 -23.81 2.66
CA GLU A 574 15.37 -23.42 1.28
C GLU A 574 15.17 -21.92 1.08
N VAL A 575 14.06 -21.38 1.57
CA VAL A 575 13.78 -19.94 1.54
C VAL A 575 14.86 -19.14 2.28
N MET A 576 15.25 -19.57 3.47
CA MET A 576 16.30 -18.90 4.23
C MET A 576 17.66 -18.91 3.48
N GLN A 577 18.00 -19.97 2.79
CA GLN A 577 19.23 -20.04 1.99
C GLN A 577 19.18 -19.14 0.77
N GLN A 578 18.05 -19.08 0.08
CA GLN A 578 17.85 -18.15 -1.06
C GLN A 578 17.98 -16.71 -0.60
N THR A 579 17.38 -16.35 0.54
CA THR A 579 17.49 -15.01 1.13
C THR A 579 18.94 -14.66 1.46
N LYS A 580 19.67 -15.55 2.13
CA LYS A 580 21.09 -15.35 2.42
C LYS A 580 21.95 -15.24 1.16
N ALA A 581 21.66 -16.03 0.12
CA ALA A 581 22.37 -15.94 -1.16
C ALA A 581 22.10 -14.59 -1.87
N GLN A 582 20.87 -14.08 -1.80
CA GLN A 582 20.52 -12.76 -2.34
C GLN A 582 21.20 -11.64 -1.57
N GLU A 583 21.24 -11.70 -0.25
CA GLU A 583 21.96 -10.73 0.61
C GLU A 583 23.47 -10.71 0.30
N ILE A 584 24.09 -11.86 0.10
CA ILE A 584 25.50 -11.97 -0.31
C ILE A 584 25.74 -11.38 -1.69
N MET A 585 24.85 -11.64 -2.66
CA MET A 585 24.96 -11.04 -4.01
C MET A 585 24.76 -9.53 -3.97
N GLN A 586 23.82 -9.02 -3.18
CA GLN A 586 23.63 -7.57 -2.99
C GLN A 586 24.82 -6.92 -2.29
N ALA A 587 25.41 -7.57 -1.28
CA ALA A 587 26.60 -7.08 -0.59
C ALA A 587 27.85 -7.08 -1.51
N GLN A 588 27.94 -8.04 -2.43
CA GLN A 588 29.02 -8.09 -3.44
C GLN A 588 28.85 -7.03 -4.55
N GLN A 589 27.62 -6.65 -4.88
CA GLN A 589 27.34 -5.55 -5.82
C GLN A 589 27.55 -4.17 -5.17
N GLN A 590 27.53 -4.07 -3.85
CA GLN A 590 27.86 -2.88 -3.07
C GLN A 590 29.33 -2.92 -2.60
N GLY A 591 30.29 -3.22 -3.48
CA GLY A 591 31.70 -3.26 -3.17
C GLY A 591 32.18 -1.99 -2.45
N PRO A 592 33.20 -2.08 -1.56
CA PRO A 592 33.57 -1.02 -0.64
C PRO A 592 34.06 0.23 -1.38
N CYS A 593 33.31 1.33 -1.30
CA CYS A 593 33.82 2.66 -1.58
C CYS A 593 34.95 2.95 -0.58
N LYS A 594 36.18 2.70 -0.97
CA LYS A 594 37.35 3.14 -0.23
C LYS A 594 37.39 4.66 -0.22
N HIS A 595 37.12 5.21 0.94
CA HIS A 595 37.50 6.57 1.28
C HIS A 595 39.02 6.74 1.08
N ASN A 596 39.43 7.45 0.02
CA ASN A 596 40.73 8.06 -0.08
C ASN A 596 40.54 9.55 -0.30
N GLN A 597 40.61 10.31 0.80
CA GLN A 597 40.92 11.73 0.76
C GLN A 597 42.43 11.87 0.45
N HIS A 598 42.69 12.73 -0.48
CA HIS A 598 43.88 13.46 -0.91
C HIS A 598 44.41 13.10 -2.30
N LYS A 599 44.05 13.90 -3.29
CA LYS A 599 44.89 14.85 -4.01
C LYS A 599 44.20 15.36 -5.27
N LEU A 600 44.23 16.65 -5.40
CA LEU A 600 43.90 17.47 -6.58
C LEU A 600 44.46 16.89 -7.90
N GLY A 601 43.60 16.84 -8.92
CA GLY A 601 44.00 16.60 -10.31
C GLY A 601 42.84 16.99 -11.23
N ARG A 602 42.98 18.14 -11.89
CA ARG A 602 42.16 18.61 -13.00
C ARG A 602 41.98 17.51 -14.04
N CYS A 603 40.79 17.33 -14.54
CA CYS A 603 40.53 16.77 -15.86
C CYS A 603 39.85 17.83 -16.72
N ASP A 604 40.60 18.38 -17.64
CA ASP A 604 40.17 19.23 -18.74
C ASP A 604 39.27 18.41 -19.68
N TYR A 605 38.10 18.93 -19.99
CA TYR A 605 37.31 18.49 -21.15
C TYR A 605 37.82 19.27 -22.38
N ALA A 606 38.50 18.55 -23.26
CA ALA A 606 38.76 19.03 -24.62
C ALA A 606 37.51 18.76 -25.49
N SER A 607 36.96 19.82 -26.00
CA SER A 607 36.04 19.82 -27.12
C SER A 607 36.82 19.60 -28.39
N ASP A 608 36.41 18.61 -29.21
CA ASP A 608 36.74 18.62 -30.64
C ASP A 608 35.47 18.64 -31.48
N HIS A 609 35.25 19.77 -32.11
CA HIS A 609 34.53 19.91 -33.36
C HIS A 609 35.43 19.46 -34.48
N GLU A 610 34.88 18.67 -35.43
CA GLU A 610 35.00 18.88 -36.89
C GLU A 610 34.21 17.79 -37.64
N SER A 611 33.20 18.25 -38.34
CA SER A 611 32.95 18.28 -39.79
C SER A 611 33.27 17.00 -40.60
N ASN A 612 32.25 16.27 -41.05
CA ASN A 612 31.86 16.16 -42.47
C ASN A 612 30.46 15.52 -42.58
#